data_3e0f3300f46e8636a16715c83d6e9df3
#
_entry.id   3e0f3300f46e8636a16715c83d6e9df3
#
_cell.length_a   1.000
_cell.length_b   1.000
_cell.length_c   1.000
_cell.angle_alpha   90.00
_cell.angle_beta   90.00
_cell.angle_gamma   90.00
#
_symmetry.space_group_name_H-M   'P 1'
#
loop_
_entity.id
_entity.type
_entity.pdbx_description
1 polymer ?
#
loop_
_entity_poly.entity_id
_entity_poly.type
_entity_poly.pdbx_seq_one_letter_code
_entity_poly.pdbx_strand_id
1 'polypeptide(L)'
;AFGFMLPVLAGFIAMAIGDRPALAVGFVGGMIASGGKSGFLGALVAGFAAGYIILGLRKICAKLPQAIEKIAPVLLYPVFGILIMGLLMNFVVEPIMGAINTALNTGLSNMGETSKVLVGLILGGMMAIDMGGPFNKAAYVFGTASIAAGNYDIMAAVMIGGMTPPCAIALATLLFKHKFTKEQREAGPTNFIMGLAFITEGAIPFAASDPLHVLPACIVGSAAAGALSMAFNCTLMAPHGGIFVFPVVGNALLYLVALVAGTVISAVLLGLLKKKVD
;
A
#
# COMPACT_ATOMS: atom_id res chain seq x y z
N ALA A 1 16.57 -7.19 -1.76
CA ALA A 1 15.29 -7.80 -1.35
C ALA A 1 14.12 -7.27 -2.18
N PHE A 2 13.98 -5.96 -2.37
CA PHE A 2 12.85 -5.36 -3.10
C PHE A 2 12.74 -5.74 -4.59
N GLY A 3 13.81 -6.18 -5.25
CA GLY A 3 13.75 -6.67 -6.62
C GLY A 3 12.85 -7.90 -6.82
N PHE A 4 12.56 -8.66 -5.74
CA PHE A 4 11.63 -9.78 -5.77
C PHE A 4 10.18 -9.40 -5.45
N MET A 5 9.91 -8.15 -5.09
CA MET A 5 8.58 -7.72 -4.65
C MET A 5 7.49 -8.04 -5.68
N LEU A 6 7.71 -7.70 -6.95
CA LEU A 6 6.71 -7.89 -7.99
C LEU A 6 6.47 -9.37 -8.35
N PRO A 7 7.51 -10.20 -8.54
CA PRO A 7 7.33 -11.63 -8.69
C PRO A 7 6.60 -12.28 -7.52
N VAL A 8 6.99 -11.96 -6.28
CA VAL A 8 6.37 -12.52 -5.08
C VAL A 8 4.89 -12.10 -4.98
N LEU A 9 4.59 -10.82 -5.19
CA LEU A 9 3.22 -10.31 -5.19
C LEU A 9 2.35 -11.08 -6.20
N ALA A 10 2.78 -11.15 -7.46
CA ALA A 10 2.04 -11.84 -8.52
C ALA A 10 1.87 -13.33 -8.21
N GLY A 11 2.91 -13.99 -7.70
CA GLY A 11 2.86 -15.40 -7.32
C GLY A 11 1.85 -15.70 -6.22
N PHE A 12 1.82 -14.89 -5.16
CA PHE A 12 0.88 -15.12 -4.05
C PHE A 12 -0.57 -14.73 -4.40
N ILE A 13 -0.79 -13.72 -5.24
CA ILE A 13 -2.12 -13.46 -5.80
C ILE A 13 -2.59 -14.66 -6.62
N ALA A 14 -1.74 -15.19 -7.50
CA ALA A 14 -2.03 -16.36 -8.30
C ALA A 14 -2.36 -17.58 -7.44
N MET A 15 -1.58 -17.82 -6.37
CA MET A 15 -1.79 -18.92 -5.44
C MET A 15 -3.13 -18.79 -4.69
N ALA A 16 -3.53 -17.59 -4.31
CA ALA A 16 -4.81 -17.36 -3.64
C ALA A 16 -6.02 -17.72 -4.53
N ILE A 17 -5.87 -17.69 -5.87
CA ILE A 17 -6.93 -17.97 -6.83
C ILE A 17 -6.83 -19.41 -7.36
N GLY A 18 -5.65 -19.80 -7.83
CA GLY A 18 -5.40 -21.05 -8.55
C GLY A 18 -4.65 -22.10 -7.72
N ASP A 19 -4.43 -21.84 -6.41
CA ASP A 19 -3.69 -22.70 -5.49
C ASP A 19 -2.21 -22.89 -5.91
N ARG A 20 -1.49 -23.82 -5.28
CA ARG A 20 -0.05 -24.04 -5.45
C ARG A 20 0.45 -24.10 -6.90
N PRO A 21 -0.25 -24.76 -7.86
CA PRO A 21 0.20 -24.78 -9.25
C PRO A 21 0.28 -23.43 -9.93
N ALA A 22 -0.50 -22.43 -9.45
CA ALA A 22 -0.51 -21.10 -10.03
C ALA A 22 0.70 -20.24 -9.59
N LEU A 23 1.35 -20.62 -8.49
CA LEU A 23 2.45 -19.86 -7.90
C LEU A 23 3.58 -19.61 -8.93
N ALA A 24 4.08 -20.65 -9.60
CA ALA A 24 5.15 -20.53 -10.56
C ALA A 24 4.77 -19.63 -11.75
N VAL A 25 3.56 -19.78 -12.25
CA VAL A 25 3.03 -18.98 -13.37
C VAL A 25 2.93 -17.50 -12.97
N GLY A 26 2.48 -17.23 -11.74
CA GLY A 26 2.43 -15.89 -11.18
C GLY A 26 3.82 -15.26 -10.99
N PHE A 27 4.80 -16.03 -10.47
CA PHE A 27 6.20 -15.58 -10.37
C PHE A 27 6.77 -15.17 -11.73
N VAL A 28 6.56 -15.97 -12.77
CA VAL A 28 7.05 -15.67 -14.13
C VAL A 28 6.38 -14.40 -14.66
N GLY A 29 5.06 -14.26 -14.52
CA GLY A 29 4.35 -13.05 -14.93
C GLY A 29 4.83 -11.80 -14.20
N GLY A 30 5.03 -11.88 -12.89
CA GLY A 30 5.57 -10.80 -12.08
C GLY A 30 7.03 -10.46 -12.42
N MET A 31 7.84 -11.45 -12.81
CA MET A 31 9.21 -11.23 -13.27
C MET A 31 9.26 -10.51 -14.61
N ILE A 32 8.37 -10.86 -15.54
CA ILE A 32 8.24 -10.15 -16.83
C ILE A 32 7.85 -8.70 -16.59
N ALA A 33 6.84 -8.45 -15.74
CA ALA A 33 6.41 -7.11 -15.37
C ALA A 33 7.52 -6.28 -14.71
N SER A 34 8.36 -6.92 -13.87
CA SER A 34 9.50 -6.28 -13.20
C SER A 34 10.60 -5.84 -14.18
N GLY A 35 10.81 -6.59 -15.25
CA GLY A 35 11.79 -6.27 -16.31
C GLY A 35 11.22 -5.38 -17.42
N GLY A 36 9.90 -5.19 -17.46
CA GLY A 36 9.19 -4.42 -18.48
C GLY A 36 8.82 -3.02 -18.05
N LYS A 37 7.91 -2.40 -18.81
CA LYS A 37 7.37 -1.05 -18.55
C LYS A 37 6.10 -1.09 -17.67
N SER A 38 5.42 -2.22 -17.58
CA SER A 38 4.16 -2.37 -16.85
C SER A 38 4.33 -2.32 -15.33
N GLY A 39 5.51 -2.71 -14.83
CA GLY A 39 5.89 -2.58 -13.43
C GLY A 39 4.88 -3.21 -12.47
N PHE A 40 4.52 -2.46 -11.41
CA PHE A 40 3.59 -2.92 -10.38
C PHE A 40 2.19 -3.26 -10.92
N LEU A 41 1.67 -2.44 -11.83
CA LEU A 41 0.35 -2.67 -12.43
C LEU A 41 0.34 -3.96 -13.25
N GLY A 42 1.41 -4.21 -14.02
CA GLY A 42 1.60 -5.45 -14.76
C GLY A 42 1.66 -6.67 -13.84
N ALA A 43 2.37 -6.56 -12.73
CA ALA A 43 2.47 -7.64 -11.76
C ALA A 43 1.13 -7.98 -11.09
N LEU A 44 0.30 -6.98 -10.78
CA LEU A 44 -1.06 -7.21 -10.30
C LEU A 44 -1.89 -7.99 -11.31
N VAL A 45 -1.93 -7.53 -12.56
CA VAL A 45 -2.67 -8.20 -13.64
C VAL A 45 -2.14 -9.62 -13.86
N ALA A 46 -0.82 -9.80 -13.84
CA ALA A 46 -0.18 -11.11 -13.96
C ALA A 46 -0.62 -12.08 -12.87
N GLY A 47 -0.70 -11.62 -11.62
CA GLY A 47 -1.15 -12.44 -10.50
C GLY A 47 -2.57 -12.97 -10.68
N PHE A 48 -3.50 -12.09 -11.02
CA PHE A 48 -4.89 -12.48 -11.31
C PHE A 48 -4.96 -13.41 -12.53
N ALA A 49 -4.31 -13.04 -13.63
CA ALA A 49 -4.32 -13.84 -14.85
C ALA A 49 -3.75 -15.24 -14.62
N ALA A 50 -2.64 -15.38 -13.90
CA ALA A 50 -2.03 -16.67 -13.58
C ALA A 50 -2.98 -17.59 -12.83
N GLY A 51 -3.69 -17.07 -11.83
CA GLY A 51 -4.68 -17.83 -11.10
C GLY A 51 -5.79 -18.37 -12.01
N TYR A 52 -6.37 -17.51 -12.84
CA TYR A 52 -7.43 -17.92 -13.77
C TYR A 52 -6.94 -18.82 -14.91
N ILE A 53 -5.72 -18.64 -15.42
CA ILE A 53 -5.11 -19.55 -16.40
C ILE A 53 -5.05 -20.96 -15.82
N ILE A 54 -4.58 -21.12 -14.59
CA ILE A 54 -4.48 -22.44 -13.95
C ILE A 54 -5.86 -23.02 -13.67
N LEU A 55 -6.84 -22.25 -13.25
CA LEU A 55 -8.23 -22.72 -13.11
C LEU A 55 -8.80 -23.21 -14.46
N GLY A 56 -8.51 -22.51 -15.56
CA GLY A 56 -8.87 -22.91 -16.90
C GLY A 56 -8.21 -24.22 -17.31
N LEU A 57 -6.90 -24.33 -17.11
CA LEU A 57 -6.11 -25.55 -17.41
C LEU A 57 -6.62 -26.75 -16.60
N ARG A 58 -6.95 -26.56 -15.31
CA ARG A 58 -7.57 -27.62 -14.49
C ARG A 58 -8.86 -28.15 -15.11
N LYS A 59 -9.76 -27.27 -15.55
CA LYS A 59 -11.01 -27.67 -16.20
C LYS A 59 -10.81 -28.44 -17.51
N ILE A 60 -9.77 -28.08 -18.27
CA ILE A 60 -9.40 -28.77 -19.50
C ILE A 60 -8.79 -30.14 -19.20
N CYS A 61 -7.82 -30.20 -18.29
CA CYS A 61 -7.12 -31.42 -17.94
C CYS A 61 -8.00 -32.47 -17.25
N ALA A 62 -9.01 -32.04 -16.50
CA ALA A 62 -10.01 -32.95 -15.90
C ALA A 62 -10.83 -33.76 -16.92
N LYS A 63 -10.79 -33.40 -18.21
CA LYS A 63 -11.42 -34.16 -19.30
C LYS A 63 -10.47 -35.15 -19.96
N LEU A 64 -9.21 -35.18 -19.57
CA LEU A 64 -8.18 -36.08 -20.13
C LEU A 64 -8.23 -37.45 -19.47
N PRO A 65 -7.71 -38.52 -20.15
CA PRO A 65 -7.56 -39.84 -19.53
C PRO A 65 -6.76 -39.76 -18.21
N GLN A 66 -7.15 -40.57 -17.23
CA GLN A 66 -6.56 -40.57 -15.88
C GLN A 66 -5.02 -40.60 -15.83
N ALA A 67 -4.39 -41.29 -16.80
CA ALA A 67 -2.93 -41.34 -16.87
C ALA A 67 -2.30 -39.96 -17.15
N ILE A 68 -2.94 -39.16 -18.01
CA ILE A 68 -2.48 -37.80 -18.36
C ILE A 68 -2.89 -36.81 -17.28
N GLU A 69 -4.08 -36.96 -16.72
CA GLU A 69 -4.55 -36.07 -15.63
C GLU A 69 -3.61 -36.08 -14.43
N LYS A 70 -3.06 -37.26 -14.06
CA LYS A 70 -2.12 -37.39 -12.92
C LYS A 70 -0.81 -36.64 -13.13
N ILE A 71 -0.35 -36.47 -14.35
CA ILE A 71 0.88 -35.73 -14.66
C ILE A 71 0.63 -34.24 -14.92
N ALA A 72 -0.62 -33.82 -15.03
CA ALA A 72 -0.99 -32.43 -15.32
C ALA A 72 -0.38 -31.40 -14.33
N PRO A 73 -0.39 -31.61 -12.99
CA PRO A 73 0.18 -30.65 -12.05
C PRO A 73 1.68 -30.46 -12.20
N VAL A 74 2.41 -31.48 -12.62
CA VAL A 74 3.87 -31.48 -12.71
C VAL A 74 4.35 -31.00 -14.08
N LEU A 75 3.60 -31.29 -15.14
CA LEU A 75 4.03 -31.02 -16.51
C LEU A 75 3.11 -30.00 -17.21
N LEU A 76 1.80 -30.28 -17.31
CA LEU A 76 0.91 -29.49 -18.19
C LEU A 76 0.66 -28.09 -17.62
N TYR A 77 0.41 -27.98 -16.32
CA TYR A 77 0.16 -26.66 -15.71
C TYR A 77 1.37 -25.75 -15.77
N PRO A 78 2.60 -26.15 -15.40
CA PRO A 78 3.77 -25.30 -15.56
C PRO A 78 4.04 -24.95 -17.02
N VAL A 79 4.09 -25.93 -17.92
CA VAL A 79 4.45 -25.69 -19.33
C VAL A 79 3.43 -24.77 -20.02
N PHE A 80 2.16 -25.15 -20.03
CA PHE A 80 1.14 -24.35 -20.70
C PHE A 80 0.81 -23.06 -19.91
N GLY A 81 0.83 -23.11 -18.59
CA GLY A 81 0.60 -21.93 -17.76
C GLY A 81 1.65 -20.85 -18.01
N ILE A 82 2.94 -21.19 -18.00
CA ILE A 82 4.03 -20.24 -18.26
C ILE A 82 4.01 -19.78 -19.71
N LEU A 83 3.75 -20.65 -20.67
CA LEU A 83 3.63 -20.27 -22.09
C LEU A 83 2.52 -19.26 -22.31
N ILE A 84 1.31 -19.55 -21.82
CA ILE A 84 0.15 -18.65 -21.94
C ILE A 84 0.44 -17.33 -21.21
N MET A 85 1.01 -17.38 -20.01
CA MET A 85 1.38 -16.20 -19.25
C MET A 85 2.41 -15.35 -20.00
N GLY A 86 3.45 -15.95 -20.56
CA GLY A 86 4.47 -15.25 -21.33
C GLY A 86 3.89 -14.53 -22.55
N LEU A 87 3.02 -15.21 -23.30
CA LEU A 87 2.32 -14.60 -24.44
C LEU A 87 1.40 -13.47 -23.98
N LEU A 88 0.58 -13.69 -22.95
CA LEU A 88 -0.33 -12.68 -22.40
C LEU A 88 0.45 -11.45 -21.91
N MET A 89 1.52 -11.65 -21.16
CA MET A 89 2.32 -10.55 -20.64
C MET A 89 2.94 -9.74 -21.79
N ASN A 90 3.62 -10.36 -22.72
CA ASN A 90 4.36 -9.64 -23.76
C ASN A 90 3.46 -8.96 -24.79
N PHE A 91 2.34 -9.58 -25.18
CA PHE A 91 1.49 -9.05 -26.25
C PHE A 91 0.30 -8.23 -25.80
N VAL A 92 -0.14 -8.39 -24.53
CA VAL A 92 -1.34 -7.71 -24.03
C VAL A 92 -1.00 -6.83 -22.80
N VAL A 93 -0.44 -7.39 -21.75
CA VAL A 93 -0.29 -6.68 -20.48
C VAL A 93 0.81 -5.62 -20.58
N GLU A 94 1.99 -5.95 -21.09
CA GLU A 94 3.10 -4.99 -21.23
C GLU A 94 2.74 -3.77 -22.07
N PRO A 95 2.14 -3.88 -23.28
CA PRO A 95 1.75 -2.71 -24.05
C PRO A 95 0.72 -1.84 -23.34
N ILE A 96 -0.32 -2.42 -22.76
CA ILE A 96 -1.43 -1.70 -22.14
C ILE A 96 -1.00 -1.09 -20.80
N MET A 97 -0.54 -1.93 -19.86
CA MET A 97 -0.16 -1.47 -18.53
C MET A 97 1.10 -0.62 -18.56
N GLY A 98 2.03 -0.90 -19.48
CA GLY A 98 3.22 -0.09 -19.70
C GLY A 98 2.88 1.32 -20.20
N ALA A 99 1.91 1.47 -21.10
CA ALA A 99 1.42 2.78 -21.53
C ALA A 99 0.79 3.56 -20.36
N ILE A 100 -0.06 2.92 -19.56
CA ILE A 100 -0.68 3.52 -18.37
C ILE A 100 0.40 3.94 -17.36
N ASN A 101 1.34 3.04 -17.04
CA ASN A 101 2.42 3.32 -16.10
C ASN A 101 3.32 4.48 -16.59
N THR A 102 3.65 4.51 -17.88
CA THR A 102 4.42 5.61 -18.49
C THR A 102 3.65 6.92 -18.41
N ALA A 103 2.35 6.93 -18.71
CA ALA A 103 1.52 8.14 -18.63
C ALA A 103 1.44 8.68 -17.19
N LEU A 104 1.26 7.80 -16.20
CA LEU A 104 1.27 8.16 -14.78
C LEU A 104 2.62 8.78 -14.38
N ASN A 105 3.73 8.14 -14.74
CA ASN A 105 5.07 8.63 -14.42
C ASN A 105 5.38 9.98 -15.08
N THR A 106 5.02 10.14 -16.35
CA THR A 106 5.19 11.40 -17.04
C THR A 106 4.34 12.50 -16.40
N GLY A 107 3.09 12.19 -16.06
CA GLY A 107 2.21 13.09 -15.33
C GLY A 107 2.81 13.57 -14.01
N LEU A 108 3.28 12.62 -13.19
CA LEU A 108 3.90 12.92 -11.89
C LEU A 108 5.20 13.72 -12.01
N SER A 109 6.06 13.35 -12.97
CA SER A 109 7.34 14.04 -13.20
C SER A 109 7.17 15.47 -13.70
N ASN A 110 6.09 15.75 -14.41
CA ASN A 110 5.79 17.09 -14.94
C ASN A 110 4.98 17.97 -13.96
N MET A 111 4.63 17.46 -12.78
CA MET A 111 3.92 18.26 -11.78
C MET A 111 4.83 19.34 -11.18
N GLY A 112 4.32 20.57 -11.14
CA GLY A 112 4.94 21.65 -10.37
C GLY A 112 4.85 21.40 -8.85
N GLU A 113 5.67 22.12 -8.09
CA GLU A 113 5.76 21.96 -6.61
C GLU A 113 4.40 22.07 -5.90
N THR A 114 3.58 23.05 -6.26
CA THR A 114 2.23 23.22 -5.69
C THR A 114 1.34 22.01 -5.95
N SER A 115 1.41 21.43 -7.16
CA SER A 115 0.64 20.23 -7.51
C SER A 115 1.12 19.01 -6.74
N LYS A 116 2.43 18.89 -6.50
CA LYS A 116 3.00 17.82 -5.65
C LYS A 116 2.50 17.89 -4.22
N VAL A 117 2.51 19.09 -3.63
CA VAL A 117 1.98 19.30 -2.27
C VAL A 117 0.50 18.91 -2.18
N LEU A 118 -0.31 19.25 -3.19
CA LEU A 118 -1.71 18.85 -3.26
C LEU A 118 -1.87 17.33 -3.36
N VAL A 119 -1.04 16.66 -4.16
CA VAL A 119 -1.02 15.18 -4.22
C VAL A 119 -0.67 14.59 -2.86
N GLY A 120 0.34 15.13 -2.18
CA GLY A 120 0.71 14.68 -0.84
C GLY A 120 -0.41 14.86 0.19
N LEU A 121 -1.13 15.98 0.11
CA LEU A 121 -2.30 16.25 0.95
C LEU A 121 -3.40 15.21 0.71
N ILE A 122 -3.73 14.92 -0.54
CA ILE A 122 -4.77 13.95 -0.91
C ILE A 122 -4.36 12.55 -0.46
N LEU A 123 -3.16 12.10 -0.83
CA LEU A 123 -2.70 10.75 -0.49
C LEU A 123 -2.53 10.54 1.01
N GLY A 124 -1.97 11.52 1.71
CA GLY A 124 -1.88 11.49 3.17
C GLY A 124 -3.25 11.38 3.82
N GLY A 125 -4.22 12.20 3.37
CA GLY A 125 -5.60 12.16 3.85
C GLY A 125 -6.29 10.82 3.56
N MET A 126 -6.11 10.24 2.37
CA MET A 126 -6.66 8.93 2.00
C MET A 126 -6.22 7.82 2.96
N MET A 127 -5.00 7.89 3.50
CA MET A 127 -4.51 6.91 4.45
C MET A 127 -5.30 6.87 5.76
N ALA A 128 -5.98 7.97 6.12
CA ALA A 128 -6.73 8.11 7.36
C ALA A 128 -8.26 7.96 7.21
N ILE A 129 -8.80 7.93 5.98
CA ILE A 129 -10.25 7.87 5.74
C ILE A 129 -10.87 6.60 6.30
N ASP A 130 -10.23 5.46 6.04
CA ASP A 130 -10.72 4.13 6.39
C ASP A 130 -9.68 3.23 7.08
N MET A 131 -8.50 3.79 7.40
CA MET A 131 -7.44 3.21 8.26
C MET A 131 -7.09 1.75 7.95
N GLY A 132 -6.97 1.39 6.67
CA GLY A 132 -6.69 0.03 6.18
C GLY A 132 -7.75 -0.51 5.23
N GLY A 133 -8.80 0.24 4.95
CA GLY A 133 -9.84 -0.07 3.97
C GLY A 133 -9.45 0.27 2.52
N PRO A 134 -10.45 0.37 1.62
CA PRO A 134 -10.22 0.56 0.19
C PRO A 134 -9.46 1.84 -0.18
N PHE A 135 -9.74 2.99 0.48
CA PHE A 135 -9.06 4.26 0.20
C PHE A 135 -7.60 4.23 0.63
N ASN A 136 -7.33 3.72 1.84
CA ASN A 136 -5.98 3.51 2.33
C ASN A 136 -5.19 2.60 1.40
N LYS A 137 -5.77 1.46 1.01
CA LYS A 137 -5.13 0.51 0.10
C LYS A 137 -4.90 1.08 -1.29
N ALA A 138 -5.81 1.90 -1.82
CA ALA A 138 -5.62 2.56 -3.11
C ALA A 138 -4.42 3.51 -3.07
N ALA A 139 -4.29 4.34 -2.04
CA ALA A 139 -3.12 5.20 -1.85
C ALA A 139 -1.83 4.39 -1.69
N TYR A 140 -1.87 3.32 -0.90
CA TYR A 140 -0.72 2.43 -0.70
C TYR A 140 -0.28 1.73 -1.99
N VAL A 141 -1.21 1.20 -2.78
CA VAL A 141 -0.94 0.58 -4.09
C VAL A 141 -0.33 1.60 -5.05
N PHE A 142 -0.85 2.82 -5.07
CA PHE A 142 -0.29 3.90 -5.88
C PHE A 142 1.13 4.27 -5.45
N GLY A 143 1.39 4.36 -4.14
CA GLY A 143 2.72 4.60 -3.59
C GLY A 143 3.74 3.51 -3.95
N THR A 144 3.33 2.24 -3.85
CA THR A 144 4.20 1.11 -4.24
C THR A 144 4.46 1.05 -5.74
N ALA A 145 3.46 1.37 -6.57
CA ALA A 145 3.63 1.52 -8.02
C ALA A 145 4.63 2.64 -8.36
N SER A 146 4.56 3.75 -7.63
CA SER A 146 5.46 4.90 -7.81
C SER A 146 6.91 4.55 -7.45
N ILE A 147 7.15 3.74 -6.41
CA ILE A 147 8.50 3.21 -6.11
C ILE A 147 9.05 2.41 -7.30
N ALA A 148 8.25 1.50 -7.84
CA ALA A 148 8.66 0.67 -8.98
C ALA A 148 8.98 1.51 -10.24
N ALA A 149 8.39 2.69 -10.32
CA ALA A 149 8.57 3.66 -11.40
C ALA A 149 9.72 4.67 -11.13
N GLY A 150 10.36 4.62 -9.97
CA GLY A 150 11.44 5.53 -9.60
C GLY A 150 10.98 6.85 -8.96
N ASN A 151 9.68 7.04 -8.70
CA ASN A 151 9.13 8.20 -8.02
C ASN A 151 8.94 7.87 -6.52
N TYR A 152 9.85 8.34 -5.69
CA TYR A 152 9.93 7.96 -4.28
C TYR A 152 9.23 8.93 -3.33
N ASP A 153 8.88 10.13 -3.77
CA ASP A 153 8.18 11.15 -3.00
C ASP A 153 6.74 10.75 -2.64
N ILE A 154 6.05 10.10 -3.57
CA ILE A 154 4.67 9.60 -3.40
C ILE A 154 4.59 8.63 -2.21
N MET A 155 5.51 7.66 -2.14
CA MET A 155 5.48 6.68 -1.05
C MET A 155 5.83 7.30 0.31
N ALA A 156 6.68 8.31 0.33
CA ALA A 156 6.94 9.08 1.55
C ALA A 156 5.67 9.73 2.09
N ALA A 157 4.88 10.39 1.23
CA ALA A 157 3.60 11.00 1.62
C ALA A 157 2.56 9.97 2.08
N VAL A 158 2.49 8.81 1.43
CA VAL A 158 1.60 7.70 1.80
C VAL A 158 1.98 7.13 3.16
N MET A 159 3.26 6.80 3.39
CA MET A 159 3.67 6.18 4.64
C MET A 159 3.47 7.13 5.82
N ILE A 160 3.85 8.41 5.70
CA ILE A 160 3.66 9.38 6.78
C ILE A 160 2.19 9.61 7.11
N GLY A 161 1.32 9.62 6.08
CA GLY A 161 -0.12 9.72 6.25
C GLY A 161 -0.70 8.56 7.05
N GLY A 162 -0.23 7.34 6.84
CA GLY A 162 -0.66 6.16 7.58
C GLY A 162 -0.06 6.03 8.98
N MET A 163 1.11 6.60 9.23
CA MET A 163 1.74 6.65 10.55
C MET A 163 1.05 7.65 11.48
N THR A 164 0.48 8.71 10.94
CA THR A 164 -0.07 9.85 11.69
C THR A 164 -1.27 9.47 12.57
N PRO A 165 -2.32 8.75 12.13
CA PRO A 165 -3.51 8.49 12.93
C PRO A 165 -3.24 7.79 14.26
N PRO A 166 -2.54 6.63 14.30
CA PRO A 166 -2.30 5.95 15.57
C PRO A 166 -1.35 6.73 16.49
N CYS A 167 -0.34 7.44 15.93
CA CYS A 167 0.51 8.32 16.72
C CYS A 167 -0.27 9.49 17.33
N ALA A 168 -1.18 10.09 16.56
CA ALA A 168 -2.00 11.20 17.02
C ALA A 168 -3.00 10.80 18.11
N ILE A 169 -3.65 9.65 17.95
CA ILE A 169 -4.56 9.09 18.94
C ILE A 169 -3.78 8.80 20.25
N ALA A 170 -2.61 8.17 20.14
CA ALA A 170 -1.75 7.93 21.29
C ALA A 170 -1.40 9.23 22.02
N LEU A 171 -0.99 10.26 21.29
CA LEU A 171 -0.69 11.58 21.86
C LEU A 171 -1.93 12.21 22.49
N ALA A 172 -3.09 12.13 21.84
CA ALA A 172 -4.35 12.67 22.35
C ALA A 172 -4.79 11.98 23.65
N THR A 173 -4.62 10.66 23.79
CA THR A 173 -4.93 9.92 25.04
C THR A 173 -4.07 10.37 26.21
N LEU A 174 -2.85 10.84 25.96
CA LEU A 174 -1.94 11.38 26.98
C LEU A 174 -2.29 12.83 27.36
N LEU A 175 -2.58 13.68 26.38
CA LEU A 175 -2.84 15.11 26.58
C LEU A 175 -4.25 15.40 27.08
N PHE A 176 -5.25 14.67 26.61
CA PHE A 176 -6.67 14.91 26.87
C PHE A 176 -7.33 13.73 27.59
N LYS A 177 -6.74 13.29 28.70
CA LYS A 177 -7.13 12.10 29.46
C LYS A 177 -8.63 12.02 29.80
N HIS A 178 -9.27 13.15 30.02
CA HIS A 178 -10.70 13.26 30.38
C HIS A 178 -11.66 13.04 29.16
N LYS A 179 -11.12 12.84 27.96
CA LYS A 179 -11.89 12.59 26.75
C LYS A 179 -11.80 11.14 26.27
N PHE A 180 -11.10 10.31 27.01
CA PHE A 180 -10.86 8.91 26.67
C PHE A 180 -11.18 8.00 27.86
N THR A 181 -11.77 6.84 27.59
CA THR A 181 -12.02 5.82 28.63
C THR A 181 -10.71 5.29 29.17
N LYS A 182 -10.77 4.58 30.31
CA LYS A 182 -9.58 3.95 30.91
C LYS A 182 -8.91 2.98 29.92
N GLU A 183 -9.71 2.15 29.25
CA GLU A 183 -9.24 1.16 28.27
C GLU A 183 -8.57 1.85 27.08
N GLN A 184 -9.16 2.94 26.57
CA GLN A 184 -8.57 3.71 25.47
C GLN A 184 -7.23 4.35 25.86
N ARG A 185 -7.09 4.82 27.09
CA ARG A 185 -5.82 5.38 27.58
C ARG A 185 -4.75 4.30 27.77
N GLU A 186 -5.13 3.12 28.22
CA GLU A 186 -4.21 1.97 28.36
C GLU A 186 -3.75 1.45 26.98
N ALA A 187 -4.56 1.56 25.93
CA ALA A 187 -4.21 1.21 24.56
C ALA A 187 -3.31 2.26 23.85
N GLY A 188 -3.23 3.48 24.37
CA GLY A 188 -2.47 4.59 23.76
C GLY A 188 -1.01 4.27 23.45
N PRO A 189 -0.20 3.75 24.41
CA PRO A 189 1.21 3.39 24.16
C PRO A 189 1.39 2.35 23.05
N THR A 190 0.53 1.33 23.01
CA THR A 190 0.53 0.31 21.94
C THR A 190 0.25 0.96 20.58
N ASN A 191 -0.70 1.88 20.54
CA ASN A 191 -1.05 2.61 19.32
C ASN A 191 0.11 3.45 18.80
N PHE A 192 0.90 4.05 19.69
CA PHE A 192 2.09 4.80 19.32
C PHE A 192 3.13 3.89 18.64
N ILE A 193 3.39 2.70 19.19
CA ILE A 193 4.29 1.71 18.60
C ILE A 193 3.78 1.27 17.22
N MET A 194 2.49 0.99 17.10
CA MET A 194 1.87 0.63 15.83
C MET A 194 2.03 1.74 14.78
N GLY A 195 1.79 2.99 15.17
CA GLY A 195 1.96 4.15 14.29
C GLY A 195 3.39 4.31 13.81
N LEU A 196 4.37 4.17 14.70
CA LEU A 196 5.79 4.20 14.31
C LEU A 196 6.17 3.06 13.36
N ALA A 197 5.50 1.92 13.44
CA ALA A 197 5.72 0.78 12.53
C ALA A 197 4.91 0.86 11.22
N PHE A 198 4.16 1.95 11.00
CA PHE A 198 3.24 2.11 9.85
C PHE A 198 2.09 1.10 9.88
N ILE A 199 1.52 0.86 11.06
CA ILE A 199 0.33 0.02 11.23
C ILE A 199 -0.85 0.94 11.57
N THR A 200 -1.53 1.43 10.53
CA THR A 200 -2.63 2.40 10.63
C THR A 200 -3.85 1.82 11.36
N GLU A 201 -4.03 0.50 11.25
CA GLU A 201 -5.14 -0.25 11.83
C GLU A 201 -5.25 -0.13 13.34
N GLY A 202 -4.19 0.25 14.04
CA GLY A 202 -4.23 0.58 15.48
C GLY A 202 -5.22 1.68 15.84
N ALA A 203 -5.54 2.56 14.89
CA ALA A 203 -6.50 3.63 15.07
C ALA A 203 -7.98 3.17 14.94
N ILE A 204 -8.23 2.00 14.34
CA ILE A 204 -9.60 1.52 14.02
C ILE A 204 -10.51 1.45 15.25
N PRO A 205 -10.12 0.88 16.41
CA PRO A 205 -11.00 0.82 17.58
C PRO A 205 -11.47 2.19 18.06
N PHE A 206 -10.62 3.19 17.94
CA PHE A 206 -10.96 4.57 18.33
C PHE A 206 -11.89 5.22 17.30
N ALA A 207 -11.62 5.03 16.02
CA ALA A 207 -12.48 5.51 14.93
C ALA A 207 -13.87 4.84 14.97
N ALA A 208 -13.93 3.54 15.26
CA ALA A 208 -15.20 2.82 15.38
C ALA A 208 -16.04 3.29 16.58
N SER A 209 -15.40 3.66 17.69
CA SER A 209 -16.11 4.17 18.87
C SER A 209 -16.65 5.59 18.71
N ASP A 210 -16.02 6.42 17.89
CA ASP A 210 -16.36 7.84 17.72
C ASP A 210 -15.92 8.35 16.33
N PRO A 211 -16.56 7.88 15.25
CA PRO A 211 -16.11 8.16 13.89
C PRO A 211 -16.19 9.64 13.51
N LEU A 212 -17.21 10.35 14.03
CA LEU A 212 -17.46 11.75 13.66
C LEU A 212 -16.40 12.73 14.18
N HIS A 213 -15.67 12.37 15.22
CA HIS A 213 -14.61 13.22 15.78
C HIS A 213 -13.22 12.69 15.46
N VAL A 214 -13.04 11.36 15.45
CA VAL A 214 -11.74 10.73 15.21
C VAL A 214 -11.34 10.82 13.73
N LEU A 215 -12.22 10.44 12.80
CA LEU A 215 -11.87 10.43 11.39
C LEU A 215 -11.48 11.82 10.84
N PRO A 216 -12.28 12.91 11.05
CA PRO A 216 -11.89 14.22 10.54
C PRO A 216 -10.57 14.71 11.12
N ALA A 217 -10.32 14.51 12.42
CA ALA A 217 -9.07 14.91 13.04
C ALA A 217 -7.87 14.16 12.44
N CYS A 218 -8.01 12.86 12.23
CA CYS A 218 -6.97 12.02 11.63
C CYS A 218 -6.74 12.39 10.16
N ILE A 219 -7.80 12.60 9.38
CA ILE A 219 -7.69 12.99 7.96
C ILE A 219 -6.92 14.30 7.81
N VAL A 220 -7.26 15.32 8.60
CA VAL A 220 -6.59 16.63 8.52
C VAL A 220 -5.11 16.53 8.89
N GLY A 221 -4.77 15.81 9.97
CA GLY A 221 -3.39 15.62 10.37
C GLY A 221 -2.57 14.80 9.38
N SER A 222 -3.15 13.73 8.84
CA SER A 222 -2.51 12.89 7.81
C SER A 222 -2.31 13.64 6.49
N ALA A 223 -3.30 14.45 6.09
CA ALA A 223 -3.20 15.30 4.91
C ALA A 223 -2.10 16.36 5.08
N ALA A 224 -2.03 16.98 6.25
CA ALA A 224 -0.97 17.94 6.57
C ALA A 224 0.43 17.28 6.56
N ALA A 225 0.57 16.09 7.15
CA ALA A 225 1.83 15.34 7.13
C ALA A 225 2.26 15.00 5.70
N GLY A 226 1.35 14.51 4.86
CA GLY A 226 1.62 14.18 3.46
C GLY A 226 2.00 15.42 2.64
N ALA A 227 1.29 16.53 2.82
CA ALA A 227 1.61 17.81 2.18
C ALA A 227 2.99 18.33 2.55
N LEU A 228 3.34 18.30 3.85
CA LEU A 228 4.66 18.69 4.35
C LEU A 228 5.76 17.76 3.84
N SER A 229 5.53 16.45 3.78
CA SER A 229 6.49 15.51 3.21
C SER A 229 6.85 15.86 1.77
N MET A 230 5.85 16.20 0.95
CA MET A 230 6.05 16.64 -0.42
C MET A 230 6.75 18.01 -0.50
N ALA A 231 6.32 18.98 0.32
CA ALA A 231 6.93 20.32 0.37
C ALA A 231 8.41 20.27 0.76
N PHE A 232 8.78 19.32 1.62
CA PHE A 232 10.16 19.11 2.06
C PHE A 232 10.95 18.18 1.12
N ASN A 233 10.38 17.78 -0.02
CA ASN A 233 10.99 16.84 -0.96
C ASN A 233 11.51 15.56 -0.28
N CYS A 234 10.73 15.03 0.67
CA CYS A 234 11.05 13.76 1.30
C CYS A 234 10.82 12.61 0.31
N THR A 235 11.70 11.62 0.35
CA THR A 235 11.61 10.44 -0.53
C THR A 235 11.73 9.15 0.28
N LEU A 236 11.08 8.08 -0.20
CA LEU A 236 11.13 6.78 0.48
C LEU A 236 11.18 5.66 -0.54
N MET A 237 12.26 4.86 -0.48
CA MET A 237 12.51 3.73 -1.38
C MET A 237 11.95 2.39 -0.86
N ALA A 238 11.29 2.40 0.31
CA ALA A 238 10.73 1.19 0.92
C ALA A 238 9.19 1.26 0.92
N PRO A 239 8.49 0.17 0.60
CA PRO A 239 7.02 0.17 0.57
C PRO A 239 6.38 0.12 1.96
N HIS A 240 7.12 -0.32 2.99
CA HIS A 240 6.61 -0.48 4.35
C HIS A 240 7.75 -0.41 5.36
N GLY A 241 7.41 -0.21 6.64
CA GLY A 241 8.36 -0.34 7.76
C GLY A 241 8.37 0.84 8.73
N GLY A 242 7.73 1.96 8.43
CA GLY A 242 7.67 3.10 9.34
C GLY A 242 9.06 3.59 9.75
N ILE A 243 9.30 3.73 11.06
CA ILE A 243 10.58 4.22 11.58
C ILE A 243 11.77 3.31 11.25
N PHE A 244 11.54 2.01 11.02
CA PHE A 244 12.63 1.07 10.71
C PHE A 244 13.25 1.29 9.33
N VAL A 245 12.58 2.00 8.43
CA VAL A 245 13.08 2.34 7.09
C VAL A 245 13.57 3.79 6.99
N PHE A 246 13.63 4.53 8.08
CA PHE A 246 14.19 5.90 8.11
C PHE A 246 15.60 6.02 7.52
N PRO A 247 16.50 5.03 7.65
CA PRO A 247 17.81 5.10 7.00
C PRO A 247 17.75 5.20 5.46
N VAL A 248 16.62 4.83 4.83
CA VAL A 248 16.42 4.94 3.37
C VAL A 248 15.42 6.04 3.00
N VAL A 249 15.07 6.91 3.94
CA VAL A 249 14.26 8.11 3.73
C VAL A 249 15.18 9.26 3.33
N GLY A 250 14.92 9.87 2.19
CA GLY A 250 15.55 11.14 1.81
C GLY A 250 14.95 12.28 2.65
N ASN A 251 15.81 13.18 3.12
CA ASN A 251 15.45 14.27 4.06
C ASN A 251 14.79 13.77 5.35
N ALA A 252 15.33 12.72 5.97
CA ALA A 252 14.75 12.03 7.13
C ALA A 252 14.43 12.96 8.31
N LEU A 253 15.23 14.01 8.56
CA LEU A 253 14.95 14.99 9.61
C LEU A 253 13.68 15.79 9.33
N LEU A 254 13.52 16.29 8.10
CA LEU A 254 12.33 17.02 7.68
C LEU A 254 11.09 16.09 7.61
N TYR A 255 11.30 14.82 7.28
CA TYR A 255 10.27 13.80 7.33
C TYR A 255 9.77 13.59 8.77
N LEU A 256 10.68 13.54 9.75
CA LEU A 256 10.30 13.47 11.16
C LEU A 256 9.53 14.73 11.60
N VAL A 257 9.97 15.92 11.17
CA VAL A 257 9.24 17.17 11.45
C VAL A 257 7.83 17.12 10.88
N ALA A 258 7.65 16.64 9.66
CA ALA A 258 6.34 16.48 9.02
C ALA A 258 5.46 15.49 9.79
N LEU A 259 6.00 14.36 10.26
CA LEU A 259 5.29 13.37 11.07
C LEU A 259 4.83 13.98 12.40
N VAL A 260 5.72 14.67 13.11
CA VAL A 260 5.41 15.33 14.38
C VAL A 260 4.34 16.40 14.17
N ALA A 261 4.48 17.24 13.15
CA ALA A 261 3.50 18.29 12.84
C ALA A 261 2.09 17.70 12.56
N GLY A 262 1.99 16.70 11.69
CA GLY A 262 0.71 16.04 11.41
C GLY A 262 0.13 15.36 12.64
N THR A 263 0.96 14.67 13.42
CA THR A 263 0.57 14.03 14.69
C THR A 263 0.01 15.04 15.68
N VAL A 264 0.68 16.17 15.88
CA VAL A 264 0.24 17.24 16.80
C VAL A 264 -1.06 17.90 16.31
N ILE A 265 -1.13 18.25 15.02
CA ILE A 265 -2.34 18.81 14.41
C ILE A 265 -3.54 17.89 14.66
N SER A 266 -3.40 16.61 14.34
CA SER A 266 -4.45 15.62 14.53
C SER A 266 -4.81 15.43 16.00
N ALA A 267 -3.82 15.31 16.89
CA ALA A 267 -4.05 15.13 18.33
C ALA A 267 -4.78 16.33 18.97
N VAL A 268 -4.39 17.54 18.60
CA VAL A 268 -5.05 18.78 19.08
C VAL A 268 -6.49 18.87 18.55
N LEU A 269 -6.69 18.64 17.25
CA LEU A 269 -8.03 18.62 16.67
C LEU A 269 -8.92 17.57 17.34
N LEU A 270 -8.40 16.35 17.56
CA LEU A 270 -9.13 15.32 18.28
C LEU A 270 -9.45 15.73 19.71
N GLY A 271 -8.48 16.34 20.39
CA GLY A 271 -8.68 16.90 21.72
C GLY A 271 -9.72 18.02 21.78
N LEU A 272 -9.89 18.81 20.73
CA LEU A 272 -10.91 19.86 20.66
C LEU A 272 -12.29 19.28 20.32
N LEU A 273 -12.35 18.40 19.32
CA LEU A 273 -13.60 17.87 18.78
C LEU A 273 -14.27 16.84 19.70
N LYS A 274 -13.49 15.93 20.29
CA LYS A 274 -14.00 14.82 21.10
C LYS A 274 -14.66 15.32 22.37
N LYS A 275 -15.85 14.80 22.70
CA LYS A 275 -16.57 15.12 23.94
C LYS A 275 -15.86 14.48 25.14
N LYS A 276 -16.07 15.05 26.33
CA LYS A 276 -15.63 14.44 27.58
C LYS A 276 -16.36 13.10 27.76
N VAL A 277 -15.65 12.14 28.31
CA VAL A 277 -16.23 10.88 28.74
C VAL A 277 -16.52 11.03 30.23
N ASP A 278 -17.77 10.79 30.62
CA ASP A 278 -18.23 10.82 32.03
C ASP A 278 -17.64 9.63 32.82
#